data_35fdb1f1729fcd61b33d7588b1df0850
#
_entry.id   35fdb1f1729fcd61b33d7588b1df0850
#
_cell.length_a   1.000
_cell.length_b   1.000
_cell.length_c   1.000
_cell.angle_alpha   90.00
_cell.angle_beta   90.00
_cell.angle_gamma   90.00
#
_symmetry.space_group_name_H-M   'P 1'
#
loop_
_entity.id
_entity.type
_entity.pdbx_description
1 polymer ?
#
loop_
_entity_poly.entity_id
_entity_poly.type
_entity_poly.pdbx_seq_one_letter_code
_entity_poly.pdbx_strand_id
1 'polypeptide(L)'
;MNDWVYAQSHPSEQLARLHHFSMLKKTQSGAEVEFTITVKEFATPKDGALVFFAQSDKQTNQRVAPYTPCGWGKTLLGSLEECVREINRFPYHEADVQAAKA
;
A
#
# COMPACT_ATOMS: atom_id res chain seq x y z
N MET A 1 -10.57 -14.56 15.59
CA MET A 1 -11.83 -13.81 15.62
C MET A 1 -11.56 -12.31 15.65
N ASN A 2 -12.29 -11.55 14.88
CA ASN A 2 -12.02 -10.12 14.70
C ASN A 2 -13.02 -9.27 15.48
N ASP A 3 -13.00 -9.45 16.79
CA ASP A 3 -13.95 -8.72 17.65
C ASP A 3 -13.59 -7.24 17.80
N TRP A 4 -12.38 -6.85 17.42
CA TRP A 4 -11.96 -5.44 17.48
C TRP A 4 -12.85 -4.54 16.62
N VAL A 5 -13.54 -5.12 15.63
CA VAL A 5 -14.41 -4.32 14.75
C VAL A 5 -15.56 -3.66 15.53
N TYR A 6 -15.91 -4.21 16.68
CA TYR A 6 -16.99 -3.67 17.49
C TYR A 6 -16.58 -2.42 18.26
N ALA A 7 -15.30 -2.06 18.23
CA ALA A 7 -14.85 -0.82 18.87
C ALA A 7 -15.23 0.42 18.09
N GLN A 8 -15.62 0.27 16.82
CA GLN A 8 -16.07 1.43 16.04
C GLN A 8 -17.44 1.87 16.56
N SER A 9 -17.53 3.11 17.05
CA SER A 9 -18.73 3.58 17.73
C SER A 9 -19.59 4.49 16.87
N HIS A 10 -19.04 5.08 15.82
CA HIS A 10 -19.80 6.00 14.95
C HIS A 10 -19.62 5.63 13.48
N PRO A 11 -20.68 5.70 12.68
CA PRO A 11 -20.57 5.38 11.26
C PRO A 11 -19.73 6.37 10.47
N SER A 12 -19.49 7.57 11.02
CA SER A 12 -18.64 8.54 10.35
C SER A 12 -17.15 8.27 10.57
N GLU A 13 -16.82 7.38 11.49
CA GLU A 13 -15.44 6.99 11.75
C GLU A 13 -15.09 5.75 10.98
N GLN A 14 -13.79 5.55 10.72
CA GLN A 14 -13.32 4.36 10.04
C GLN A 14 -12.22 3.72 10.85
N LEU A 15 -12.60 2.73 11.64
CA LEU A 15 -11.63 1.94 12.37
C LEU A 15 -11.02 0.92 11.45
N ALA A 16 -9.71 0.80 11.47
CA ALA A 16 -9.01 -0.17 10.65
C ALA A 16 -7.85 -0.76 11.42
N ARG A 17 -7.60 -2.04 11.19
CA ARG A 17 -6.42 -2.71 11.69
C ARG A 17 -5.32 -2.55 10.67
N LEU A 18 -4.10 -2.27 11.14
CA LEU A 18 -2.96 -2.06 10.23
C LEU A 18 -2.09 -3.30 10.17
N HIS A 19 -1.72 -3.69 8.95
CA HIS A 19 -0.75 -4.74 8.69
C HIS A 19 0.38 -4.11 7.90
N HIS A 20 1.62 -4.36 8.33
CA HIS A 20 2.79 -3.76 7.68
C HIS A 20 3.66 -4.84 7.07
N PHE A 21 4.11 -4.58 5.84
CA PHE A 21 4.96 -5.49 5.10
C PHE A 21 6.12 -4.74 4.49
N SER A 22 7.26 -5.40 4.38
CA SER A 22 8.44 -4.85 3.75
C SER A 22 8.71 -5.59 2.45
N MET A 23 9.01 -4.86 1.39
CA MET A 23 9.37 -5.43 0.10
C MET A 23 10.65 -4.77 -0.38
N LEU A 24 11.68 -5.58 -0.57
CA LEU A 24 12.94 -5.10 -1.12
C LEU A 24 12.94 -5.31 -2.62
N LYS A 25 13.28 -4.26 -3.33
CA LYS A 25 13.32 -4.30 -4.79
C LYS A 25 14.64 -3.71 -5.26
N LYS A 26 15.25 -4.34 -6.26
CA LYS A 26 16.47 -3.80 -6.84
C LYS A 26 16.15 -2.78 -7.91
N THR A 27 16.87 -1.67 -7.88
CA THR A 27 16.77 -0.65 -8.91
C THR A 27 17.56 -1.06 -10.13
N GLN A 28 17.49 -0.25 -11.18
CA GLN A 28 18.23 -0.53 -12.41
C GLN A 28 19.73 -0.55 -12.20
N SER A 29 20.24 0.21 -11.24
CA SER A 29 21.67 0.24 -10.94
C SER A 29 22.10 -0.91 -10.04
N GLY A 30 21.18 -1.73 -9.56
CA GLY A 30 21.48 -2.84 -8.67
C GLY A 30 21.37 -2.52 -7.20
N ALA A 31 21.09 -1.27 -6.84
CA ALA A 31 20.88 -0.91 -5.45
C ALA A 31 19.51 -1.43 -4.99
N GLU A 32 19.39 -1.64 -3.69
CA GLU A 32 18.13 -2.10 -3.11
C GLU A 32 17.35 -0.93 -2.54
N VAL A 33 16.04 -0.99 -2.72
CA VAL A 33 15.14 -0.02 -2.11
C VAL A 33 14.04 -0.79 -1.40
N GLU A 34 13.70 -0.31 -0.21
CA GLU A 34 12.66 -0.94 0.59
C GLU A 34 11.36 -0.17 0.44
N PHE A 35 10.29 -0.89 0.12
CA PHE A 35 8.94 -0.37 0.13
C PHE A 35 8.25 -0.91 1.37
N THR A 36 7.68 -0.03 2.19
CA THR A 36 6.85 -0.45 3.30
C THR A 36 5.40 -0.35 2.84
N ILE A 37 4.72 -1.49 2.83
CA ILE A 37 3.32 -1.56 2.40
C ILE A 37 2.47 -1.66 3.65
N THR A 38 1.55 -0.71 3.81
CA THR A 38 0.59 -0.74 4.90
C THR A 38 -0.75 -1.18 4.34
N VAL A 39 -1.31 -2.24 4.90
CA VAL A 39 -2.64 -2.72 4.53
C VAL A 39 -3.59 -2.36 5.65
N LYS A 40 -4.65 -1.63 5.30
CA LYS A 40 -5.73 -1.31 6.22
C LYS A 40 -6.84 -2.33 6.07
N GLU A 41 -7.18 -2.97 7.17
CA GLU A 41 -8.31 -3.88 7.23
C GLU A 41 -9.44 -3.12 7.93
N PHE A 42 -10.45 -2.73 7.17
CA PHE A 42 -11.52 -1.88 7.70
C PHE A 42 -12.51 -2.68 8.51
N ALA A 43 -12.97 -2.09 9.62
CA ALA A 43 -14.01 -2.69 10.43
C ALA A 43 -15.32 -2.76 9.63
N THR A 44 -15.58 -1.74 8.81
CA THR A 44 -16.75 -1.69 7.96
C THR A 44 -16.33 -1.73 6.51
N PRO A 45 -16.78 -2.73 5.73
CA PRO A 45 -16.36 -2.84 4.33
C PRO A 45 -16.73 -1.60 3.53
N LYS A 46 -15.85 -1.27 2.59
CA LYS A 46 -16.10 -0.24 1.61
C LYS A 46 -16.68 -0.90 0.37
N ASP A 47 -17.49 -0.18 -0.38
CA ASP A 47 -18.01 -0.60 -1.68
C ASP A 47 -18.19 -2.11 -1.79
N GLY A 48 -19.29 -2.61 -1.33
CA GLY A 48 -19.56 -4.04 -1.36
C GLY A 48 -18.69 -4.77 -0.36
N ALA A 49 -17.78 -5.59 -0.81
CA ALA A 49 -16.98 -6.43 0.06
C ALA A 49 -15.50 -6.02 0.11
N LEU A 50 -15.18 -4.79 -0.29
CA LEU A 50 -13.78 -4.34 -0.27
C LEU A 50 -13.40 -3.93 1.15
N VAL A 51 -12.70 -4.82 1.82
CA VAL A 51 -12.35 -4.69 3.24
C VAL A 51 -10.90 -4.25 3.42
N PHE A 52 -10.02 -4.51 2.44
CA PHE A 52 -8.59 -4.28 2.58
C PHE A 52 -8.10 -3.26 1.57
N PHE A 53 -7.27 -2.34 2.03
CA PHE A 53 -6.62 -1.36 1.17
C PHE A 53 -5.12 -1.33 1.48
N ALA A 54 -4.31 -1.64 0.48
CA ALA A 54 -2.85 -1.65 0.59
C ALA A 54 -2.28 -0.41 -0.07
N GLN A 55 -1.24 0.17 0.53
CA GLN A 55 -0.59 1.34 -0.02
C GLN A 55 0.89 1.33 0.32
N SER A 56 1.72 1.66 -0.67
CA SER A 56 3.16 1.78 -0.50
C SER A 56 3.53 3.13 0.11
N ASP A 57 4.67 3.19 0.79
CA ASP A 57 5.18 4.44 1.34
C ASP A 57 5.91 5.29 0.31
N LYS A 58 6.37 4.67 -0.80
CA LYS A 58 7.15 5.36 -1.82
C LYS A 58 6.44 5.37 -3.14
N GLN A 59 6.67 6.43 -3.90
CA GLN A 59 6.13 6.56 -5.25
C GLN A 59 7.07 5.95 -6.26
N THR A 60 6.50 5.57 -7.41
CA THR A 60 7.26 5.05 -8.53
C THR A 60 7.06 5.98 -9.72
N ASN A 61 8.01 5.93 -10.66
CA ASN A 61 7.93 6.67 -11.92
C ASN A 61 7.57 8.15 -11.71
N GLN A 62 8.34 8.81 -10.87
CA GLN A 62 8.01 10.16 -10.44
C GLN A 62 8.22 11.23 -11.50
N ARG A 63 8.98 10.94 -12.54
CA ARG A 63 9.34 11.96 -13.52
C ARG A 63 8.16 12.52 -14.27
N VAL A 64 7.26 11.63 -14.68
CA VAL A 64 6.14 12.03 -15.55
C VAL A 64 4.87 12.16 -14.74
N ALA A 65 4.56 11.14 -13.99
CA ALA A 65 3.34 11.08 -13.20
C ALA A 65 3.63 10.36 -11.88
N PRO A 66 3.80 11.11 -10.81
CA PRO A 66 4.01 10.47 -9.51
C PRO A 66 2.86 9.51 -9.22
N TYR A 67 3.20 8.32 -8.81
CA TYR A 67 2.21 7.29 -8.55
C TYR A 67 2.56 6.54 -7.28
N THR A 68 1.62 6.47 -6.36
CA THR A 68 1.78 5.69 -5.14
C THR A 68 1.08 4.35 -5.35
N PRO A 69 1.83 3.25 -5.43
CA PRO A 69 1.21 1.93 -5.61
C PRO A 69 0.22 1.62 -4.52
N CYS A 70 -0.94 1.11 -4.91
CA CYS A 70 -1.97 0.75 -3.96
C CYS A 70 -2.84 -0.36 -4.54
N GLY A 71 -3.71 -0.91 -3.70
CA GLY A 71 -4.61 -1.96 -4.15
C GLY A 71 -5.74 -2.18 -3.18
N TRP A 72 -6.92 -2.48 -3.71
CA TRP A 72 -8.10 -2.86 -2.93
C TRP A 72 -8.32 -4.35 -3.08
N GLY A 73 -8.90 -4.95 -2.07
CA GLY A 73 -9.21 -6.37 -2.14
C GLY A 73 -10.21 -6.81 -1.12
N LYS A 74 -10.79 -7.98 -1.36
CA LYS A 74 -11.69 -8.63 -0.42
C LYS A 74 -10.91 -9.41 0.63
N THR A 75 -9.63 -9.64 0.40
CA THR A 75 -8.75 -10.35 1.32
C THR A 75 -7.47 -9.57 1.47
N LEU A 76 -6.76 -9.85 2.58
CA LEU A 76 -5.44 -9.26 2.80
C LEU A 76 -4.50 -9.59 1.63
N LEU A 77 -4.47 -10.85 1.24
CA LEU A 77 -3.61 -11.28 0.14
C LEU A 77 -3.95 -10.56 -1.15
N GLY A 78 -5.24 -10.44 -1.46
CA GLY A 78 -5.67 -9.81 -2.71
C GLY A 78 -5.24 -8.35 -2.80
N SER A 79 -5.41 -7.59 -1.73
CA SER A 79 -5.01 -6.18 -1.74
C SER A 79 -3.50 -6.04 -1.79
N LEU A 80 -2.77 -6.91 -1.05
CA LEU A 80 -1.32 -6.89 -1.04
C LEU A 80 -0.75 -7.24 -2.41
N GLU A 81 -1.30 -8.27 -3.06
CA GLU A 81 -0.86 -8.66 -4.40
C GLU A 81 -1.07 -7.53 -5.40
N GLU A 82 -2.18 -6.84 -5.31
CA GLU A 82 -2.46 -5.74 -6.22
C GLU A 82 -1.45 -4.61 -6.04
N CYS A 83 -1.13 -4.27 -4.79
CA CYS A 83 -0.14 -3.24 -4.50
C CYS A 83 1.24 -3.64 -5.00
N VAL A 84 1.65 -4.89 -4.76
CA VAL A 84 2.93 -5.40 -5.24
C VAL A 84 2.99 -5.37 -6.77
N ARG A 85 1.89 -5.72 -7.42
CA ARG A 85 1.82 -5.67 -8.88
C ARG A 85 2.07 -4.25 -9.38
N GLU A 86 1.48 -3.25 -8.71
CA GLU A 86 1.67 -1.87 -9.11
C GLU A 86 3.09 -1.38 -8.84
N ILE A 87 3.72 -1.85 -7.76
CA ILE A 87 5.13 -1.52 -7.52
C ILE A 87 6.00 -2.06 -8.64
N ASN A 88 5.71 -3.26 -9.13
CA ASN A 88 6.50 -3.90 -10.18
C ASN A 88 6.17 -3.38 -11.56
N ARG A 89 5.00 -2.78 -11.73
CA ARG A 89 4.56 -2.29 -13.01
C ARG A 89 5.34 -1.06 -13.47
N PHE A 90 5.71 -0.20 -12.52
CA PHE A 90 6.39 1.04 -12.83
C PHE A 90 7.83 1.00 -12.35
N PRO A 91 8.77 1.52 -13.16
CA PRO A 91 10.16 1.55 -12.72
C PRO A 91 10.34 2.50 -11.55
N TYR A 92 11.34 2.18 -10.73
CA TYR A 92 11.74 3.02 -9.61
C TYR A 92 13.15 3.50 -9.87
N HIS A 93 13.35 4.80 -9.98
CA HIS A 93 14.63 5.41 -10.32
C HIS A 93 15.25 6.03 -9.08
N GLU A 94 16.52 5.71 -8.84
CA GLU A 94 17.22 6.22 -7.67
C GLU A 94 17.30 7.75 -7.66
N ALA A 95 17.43 8.36 -8.83
CA ALA A 95 17.47 9.81 -8.93
C ALA A 95 16.17 10.43 -8.37
N ASP A 96 15.05 9.77 -8.59
CA ASP A 96 13.77 10.26 -8.08
C ASP A 96 13.72 10.17 -6.57
N VAL A 97 14.32 9.14 -6.00
CA VAL A 97 14.41 8.99 -4.54
C VAL A 97 15.20 10.14 -3.95
N GLN A 98 16.34 10.44 -4.53
CA GLN A 98 17.18 11.52 -4.05
C GLN A 98 16.46 12.88 -4.13
N ALA A 99 15.76 13.10 -5.23
CA ALA A 99 14.97 14.31 -5.39
C ALA A 99 13.89 14.41 -4.33
N ALA A 100 13.24 13.30 -4.02
CA ALA A 100 12.19 13.28 -3.01
C ALA A 100 12.73 13.57 -1.60
N LYS A 101 13.98 13.27 -1.36
CA LYS A 101 14.60 13.51 -0.05
C LYS A 101 15.14 14.94 0.08
N ALA A 102 15.35 15.59 -1.01
CA ALA A 102 15.82 16.97 -0.99
C ALA A 102 14.69 17.94 -0.71
#